data_17ee0622720f3d2c651dd844345a9f90
#
_entry.id   17ee0622720f3d2c651dd844345a9f90
#
_cell.length_a   1.000
_cell.length_b   1.000
_cell.length_c   1.000
_cell.angle_alpha   90.00
_cell.angle_beta   90.00
_cell.angle_gamma   90.00
#
_symmetry.space_group_name_H-M   'P 1'
#
loop_
_entity.id
_entity.type
_entity.pdbx_description
1 polymer ?
#
loop_
_entity_poly.entity_id
_entity_poly.type
_entity_poly.pdbx_seq_one_letter_code
_entity_poly.pdbx_strand_id
1 'polypeptide(L)'
;MNLTPEIENIDKIWDRYSKTKDPAEREKLAEHYLYLVRIALGRLLYVVPSYIDREDLESYGVIGLLQALDRYQPQRGLRFETFALSRIRGAVLDYLRSLDPLTRRERRSWKEVMAAYQKLEGERGREPTLVEI
;
A
#
# COMPACT_ATOMS: atom_id res chain seq x y z
N MET A 1 -3.43 -28.10 -20.11
CA MET A 1 -2.20 -27.44 -19.70
C MET A 1 -2.46 -25.98 -19.37
N ASN A 2 -2.00 -25.58 -18.26
CA ASN A 2 -2.17 -24.21 -17.86
C ASN A 2 -0.82 -23.52 -17.84
N LEU A 3 -0.75 -22.39 -18.48
CA LEU A 3 0.50 -21.68 -18.68
C LEU A 3 0.59 -20.41 -17.89
N THR A 4 -0.38 -20.16 -17.02
CA THR A 4 -0.43 -18.91 -16.31
C THR A 4 0.50 -18.93 -15.11
N PRO A 5 1.19 -17.79 -14.85
CA PRO A 5 2.12 -17.70 -13.73
C PRO A 5 1.47 -17.90 -12.37
N GLU A 6 0.18 -17.67 -12.29
CA GLU A 6 -0.53 -17.77 -11.02
C GLU A 6 -0.61 -19.19 -10.49
N ILE A 7 -0.25 -20.18 -11.31
CA ILE A 7 -0.19 -21.56 -10.83
C ILE A 7 1.04 -21.78 -9.97
N GLU A 8 2.06 -20.98 -10.19
CA GLU A 8 3.26 -21.09 -9.39
C GLU A 8 2.97 -20.69 -7.95
N ASN A 9 3.44 -21.49 -7.00
CA ASN A 9 3.21 -21.22 -5.60
C ASN A 9 3.94 -19.95 -5.19
N ILE A 10 3.19 -19.02 -4.61
CA ILE A 10 3.75 -17.74 -4.18
C ILE A 10 4.86 -17.91 -3.14
N ASP A 11 4.77 -18.93 -2.30
CA ASP A 11 5.80 -19.18 -1.30
C ASP A 11 7.14 -19.55 -1.93
N LYS A 12 7.10 -20.26 -3.04
CA LYS A 12 8.32 -20.60 -3.76
C LYS A 12 8.94 -19.39 -4.41
N ILE A 13 8.11 -18.47 -4.91
CA ILE A 13 8.60 -17.22 -5.48
C ILE A 13 9.27 -16.38 -4.41
N TRP A 14 8.64 -16.27 -3.24
CA TRP A 14 9.23 -15.57 -2.10
C TRP A 14 10.56 -16.17 -1.69
N ASP A 15 10.62 -17.50 -1.65
CA ASP A 15 11.85 -18.19 -1.28
C ASP A 15 12.99 -17.84 -2.23
N ARG A 16 12.73 -17.89 -3.54
CA ARG A 16 13.74 -17.55 -4.52
C ARG A 16 14.15 -16.06 -4.43
N TYR A 17 13.16 -15.19 -4.29
CA TYR A 17 13.43 -13.76 -4.21
C TYR A 17 14.24 -13.40 -2.97
N SER A 18 13.93 -14.01 -1.84
CA SER A 18 14.67 -13.71 -0.61
C SER A 18 16.13 -14.10 -0.70
N LYS A 19 16.44 -15.12 -1.50
CA LYS A 19 17.82 -15.60 -1.67
C LYS A 19 18.59 -14.83 -2.76
N THR A 20 17.93 -14.49 -3.84
CA THR A 20 18.62 -13.97 -5.03
C THR A 20 18.37 -12.48 -5.28
N LYS A 21 17.24 -11.96 -4.79
CA LYS A 21 16.78 -10.60 -5.13
C LYS A 21 16.68 -10.39 -6.63
N ASP A 22 16.35 -11.46 -7.35
CA ASP A 22 16.23 -11.45 -8.80
C ASP A 22 15.07 -10.53 -9.23
N PRO A 23 15.32 -9.55 -10.11
CA PRO A 23 14.25 -8.66 -10.59
C PRO A 23 13.07 -9.39 -11.22
N ALA A 24 13.31 -10.52 -11.87
CA ALA A 24 12.23 -11.31 -12.48
C ALA A 24 11.29 -11.86 -11.40
N GLU A 25 11.84 -12.33 -10.29
CA GLU A 25 11.04 -12.81 -9.18
C GLU A 25 10.29 -11.66 -8.50
N ARG A 26 10.94 -10.52 -8.38
CA ARG A 26 10.32 -9.32 -7.82
C ARG A 26 9.10 -8.90 -8.65
N GLU A 27 9.23 -8.96 -9.96
CA GLU A 27 8.13 -8.61 -10.85
C GLU A 27 6.95 -9.56 -10.68
N LYS A 28 7.21 -10.86 -10.53
CA LYS A 28 6.15 -11.83 -10.27
C LYS A 28 5.42 -11.53 -8.96
N LEU A 29 6.16 -11.18 -7.93
CA LEU A 29 5.56 -10.82 -6.65
C LEU A 29 4.74 -9.54 -6.78
N ALA A 30 5.27 -8.54 -7.47
CA ALA A 30 4.54 -7.29 -7.66
C ALA A 30 3.22 -7.52 -8.40
N GLU A 31 3.22 -8.33 -9.44
CA GLU A 31 2.01 -8.65 -10.17
C GLU A 31 1.00 -9.38 -9.28
N HIS A 32 1.48 -10.34 -8.50
CA HIS A 32 0.61 -11.08 -7.59
C HIS A 32 -0.07 -10.17 -6.57
N TYR A 33 0.66 -9.20 -6.02
CA TYR A 33 0.16 -8.33 -4.95
C TYR A 33 -0.42 -7.01 -5.45
N LEU A 34 -0.55 -6.84 -6.76
CA LEU A 34 -1.08 -5.59 -7.32
C LEU A 34 -2.47 -5.27 -6.78
N TYR A 35 -3.25 -6.30 -6.44
CA TYR A 35 -4.58 -6.09 -5.88
C TYR A 35 -4.55 -5.30 -4.56
N LEU A 36 -3.44 -5.33 -3.83
CA LEU A 36 -3.30 -4.56 -2.60
C LEU A 36 -3.32 -3.06 -2.87
N VAL A 37 -2.77 -2.65 -4.02
CA VAL A 37 -2.82 -1.23 -4.40
C VAL A 37 -4.27 -0.79 -4.58
N ARG A 38 -5.07 -1.62 -5.24
CA ARG A 38 -6.48 -1.30 -5.46
C ARG A 38 -7.26 -1.25 -4.16
N ILE A 39 -6.97 -2.17 -3.24
CA ILE A 39 -7.61 -2.16 -1.93
C ILE A 39 -7.26 -0.88 -1.19
N ALA A 40 -5.98 -0.52 -1.15
CA ALA A 40 -5.54 0.67 -0.45
C ALA A 40 -6.17 1.94 -1.03
N LEU A 41 -6.22 2.05 -2.36
CA LEU A 41 -6.84 3.21 -3.00
C LEU A 41 -8.34 3.28 -2.72
N GLY A 42 -9.02 2.14 -2.75
CA GLY A 42 -10.44 2.11 -2.43
C GLY A 42 -10.73 2.63 -1.03
N ARG A 43 -9.87 2.29 -0.09
CA ARG A 43 -10.00 2.76 1.30
C ARG A 43 -9.69 4.24 1.46
N LEU A 44 -8.89 4.81 0.56
CA LEU A 44 -8.48 6.22 0.64
C LEU A 44 -9.36 7.17 -0.17
N LEU A 45 -10.31 6.67 -0.96
CA LEU A 45 -11.12 7.52 -1.82
C LEU A 45 -11.85 8.62 -1.07
N TYR A 46 -12.18 8.40 0.21
CA TYR A 46 -12.91 9.38 1.00
C TYR A 46 -12.08 10.62 1.33
N VAL A 47 -10.76 10.48 1.34
CA VAL A 47 -9.87 11.59 1.71
C VAL A 47 -9.11 12.16 0.51
N VAL A 48 -9.32 11.60 -0.67
CA VAL A 48 -8.66 12.07 -1.89
C VAL A 48 -9.55 13.10 -2.58
N PRO A 49 -9.02 14.31 -2.87
CA PRO A 49 -9.79 15.29 -3.63
C PRO A 49 -10.17 14.75 -5.00
N SER A 50 -11.38 15.08 -5.45
CA SER A 50 -11.92 14.54 -6.70
C SER A 50 -11.14 14.97 -7.94
N TYR A 51 -10.37 16.05 -7.86
CA TYR A 51 -9.59 16.53 -9.00
C TYR A 51 -8.27 15.79 -9.19
N ILE A 52 -7.92 14.89 -8.30
CA ILE A 52 -6.67 14.13 -8.39
C ILE A 52 -6.85 12.98 -9.39
N ASP A 53 -5.87 12.83 -10.28
CA ASP A 53 -5.89 11.75 -11.26
C ASP A 53 -5.67 10.39 -10.58
N ARG A 54 -6.61 9.49 -10.80
CA ARG A 54 -6.56 8.17 -10.20
C ARG A 54 -5.37 7.35 -10.69
N GLU A 55 -4.98 7.52 -11.95
CA GLU A 55 -3.83 6.81 -12.50
C GLU A 55 -2.54 7.20 -11.79
N ASP A 56 -2.41 8.47 -11.43
CA ASP A 56 -1.26 8.92 -10.66
C ASP A 56 -1.23 8.27 -9.29
N LEU A 57 -2.40 8.16 -8.65
CA LEU A 57 -2.49 7.51 -7.35
C LEU A 57 -2.07 6.04 -7.44
N GLU A 58 -2.51 5.35 -8.48
CA GLU A 58 -2.13 3.96 -8.69
C GLU A 58 -0.61 3.83 -8.86
N SER A 59 0.00 4.72 -9.62
CA SER A 59 1.44 4.70 -9.84
C SER A 59 2.21 4.85 -8.53
N TYR A 60 1.79 5.78 -7.68
CA TYR A 60 2.44 5.94 -6.38
C TYR A 60 2.15 4.79 -5.44
N GLY A 61 0.97 4.19 -5.56
CA GLY A 61 0.68 2.96 -4.83
C GLY A 61 1.60 1.82 -5.21
N VAL A 62 1.87 1.68 -6.50
CA VAL A 62 2.81 0.66 -6.98
C VAL A 62 4.22 0.91 -6.45
N ILE A 63 4.64 2.16 -6.39
CA ILE A 63 5.93 2.50 -5.79
C ILE A 63 5.98 2.01 -4.34
N GLY A 64 4.91 2.25 -3.58
CA GLY A 64 4.82 1.76 -2.21
C GLY A 64 4.89 0.25 -2.12
N LEU A 65 4.23 -0.44 -3.03
CA LEU A 65 4.29 -1.91 -3.09
C LEU A 65 5.71 -2.40 -3.36
N LEU A 66 6.40 -1.79 -4.31
CA LEU A 66 7.77 -2.17 -4.63
C LEU A 66 8.71 -1.93 -3.46
N GLN A 67 8.52 -0.83 -2.74
CA GLN A 67 9.29 -0.58 -1.53
C GLN A 67 9.03 -1.65 -0.48
N ALA A 68 7.78 -2.06 -0.34
CA ALA A 68 7.42 -3.11 0.60
C ALA A 68 8.11 -4.42 0.27
N LEU A 69 8.16 -4.78 -1.00
CA LEU A 69 8.86 -5.99 -1.44
C LEU A 69 10.33 -5.95 -1.07
N ASP A 70 10.95 -4.79 -1.22
CA ASP A 70 12.38 -4.63 -0.96
C ASP A 70 12.71 -4.64 0.54
N ARG A 71 11.77 -4.23 1.38
CA ARG A 71 12.05 -4.01 2.81
C ARG A 71 11.41 -5.04 3.73
N TYR A 72 10.58 -5.91 3.20
CA TYR A 72 9.88 -6.88 4.02
C TYR A 72 10.83 -7.86 4.69
N GLN A 73 10.61 -8.09 5.98
CA GLN A 73 11.39 -9.02 6.78
C GLN A 73 10.45 -10.03 7.44
N PRO A 74 10.31 -11.23 6.85
CA PRO A 74 9.38 -12.24 7.36
C PRO A 74 9.62 -12.59 8.83
N GLN A 75 10.86 -12.53 9.28
CA GLN A 75 11.24 -12.89 10.64
C GLN A 75 10.65 -11.96 11.69
N ARG A 76 10.11 -10.81 11.29
CA ARG A 76 9.49 -9.90 12.25
C ARG A 76 8.05 -10.30 12.59
N GLY A 77 7.53 -11.34 11.97
CA GLY A 77 6.22 -11.88 12.32
C GLY A 77 5.02 -11.13 11.74
N LEU A 78 5.26 -10.07 10.99
CA LEU A 78 4.17 -9.33 10.35
C LEU A 78 3.91 -9.92 8.96
N ARG A 79 2.63 -10.09 8.63
CA ARG A 79 2.28 -10.59 7.30
C ARG A 79 2.66 -9.55 6.24
N PHE A 80 3.08 -10.05 5.07
CA PHE A 80 3.45 -9.15 3.99
C PHE A 80 2.31 -8.22 3.61
N GLU A 81 1.10 -8.74 3.50
CA GLU A 81 -0.06 -7.94 3.09
C GLU A 81 -0.27 -6.74 4.02
N THR A 82 -0.15 -6.96 5.31
CA THR A 82 -0.31 -5.88 6.29
C THR A 82 0.79 -4.84 6.13
N PHE A 83 2.02 -5.30 5.99
CA PHE A 83 3.16 -4.42 5.79
C PHE A 83 3.02 -3.62 4.50
N ALA A 84 2.64 -4.30 3.42
CA ALA A 84 2.51 -3.67 2.10
C ALA A 84 1.39 -2.62 2.08
N LEU A 85 0.22 -2.93 2.65
CA LEU A 85 -0.89 -1.97 2.68
C LEU A 85 -0.48 -0.68 3.38
N SER A 86 0.26 -0.79 4.47
CA SER A 86 0.76 0.39 5.18
C SER A 86 1.71 1.21 4.31
N ARG A 87 2.62 0.56 3.60
CA ARG A 87 3.57 1.23 2.73
C ARG A 87 2.90 1.88 1.54
N ILE A 88 1.93 1.17 0.93
CA ILE A 88 1.18 1.70 -0.20
C ILE A 88 0.43 2.95 0.21
N ARG A 89 -0.27 2.88 1.34
CA ARG A 89 -1.00 4.02 1.86
C ARG A 89 -0.07 5.20 2.10
N GLY A 90 1.07 4.95 2.72
CA GLY A 90 2.05 5.99 3.00
C GLY A 90 2.55 6.67 1.74
N ALA A 91 2.85 5.90 0.70
CA ALA A 91 3.34 6.45 -0.56
C ALA A 91 2.29 7.34 -1.23
N VAL A 92 1.03 6.90 -1.24
CA VAL A 92 -0.06 7.68 -1.82
C VAL A 92 -0.27 8.97 -1.04
N LEU A 93 -0.29 8.88 0.28
CA LEU A 93 -0.50 10.07 1.11
C LEU A 93 0.66 11.06 0.97
N ASP A 94 1.88 10.58 0.86
CA ASP A 94 3.03 11.45 0.63
C ASP A 94 2.90 12.20 -0.70
N TYR A 95 2.44 11.51 -1.73
CA TYR A 95 2.20 12.13 -3.02
C TYR A 95 1.14 13.23 -2.89
N LEU A 96 0.02 12.92 -2.25
CA LEU A 96 -1.06 13.89 -2.08
C LEU A 96 -0.58 15.14 -1.35
N ARG A 97 0.25 14.97 -0.33
CA ARG A 97 0.78 16.11 0.41
C ARG A 97 1.71 16.98 -0.44
N SER A 98 2.38 16.38 -1.43
CA SER A 98 3.29 17.12 -2.29
C SER A 98 2.59 17.96 -3.34
N LEU A 99 1.36 17.63 -3.69
CA LEU A 99 0.64 18.28 -4.78
C LEU A 99 0.04 19.63 -4.44
N ASP A 100 -0.40 19.78 -3.21
CA ASP A 100 -1.20 20.94 -2.83
C ASP A 100 -0.66 21.52 -1.54
N PRO A 101 -0.02 22.70 -1.61
CA PRO A 101 0.49 23.35 -0.39
C PRO A 101 -0.68 23.78 0.48
N LEU A 102 -1.04 22.93 1.42
CA LEU A 102 -2.10 23.22 2.37
C LEU A 102 -1.69 24.34 3.29
N THR A 103 -2.65 25.11 3.77
CA THR A 103 -2.42 26.06 4.83
C THR A 103 -1.98 25.32 6.09
N ARG A 104 -1.37 26.04 7.04
CA ARG A 104 -0.94 25.42 8.29
C ARG A 104 -2.10 24.75 8.99
N ARG A 105 -3.27 25.38 8.97
CA ARG A 105 -4.48 24.84 9.59
C ARG A 105 -4.97 23.59 8.88
N GLU A 106 -4.98 23.63 7.56
CA GLU A 106 -5.41 22.50 6.76
C GLU A 106 -4.51 21.28 6.98
N ARG A 107 -3.19 21.51 7.04
CA ARG A 107 -2.25 20.42 7.31
C ARG A 107 -2.47 19.80 8.67
N ARG A 108 -2.81 20.62 9.66
CA ARG A 108 -3.09 20.13 11.00
C ARG A 108 -4.32 19.24 10.99
N SER A 109 -5.40 19.69 10.34
CA SER A 109 -6.62 18.89 10.23
C SER A 109 -6.36 17.57 9.51
N TRP A 110 -5.59 17.61 8.44
CA TRP A 110 -5.24 16.42 7.71
C TRP A 110 -4.50 15.42 8.59
N LYS A 111 -3.53 15.91 9.35
CA LYS A 111 -2.78 15.04 10.27
C LYS A 111 -3.68 14.41 11.33
N GLU A 112 -4.62 15.17 11.85
CA GLU A 112 -5.54 14.66 12.85
C GLU A 112 -6.41 13.54 12.29
N VAL A 113 -6.92 13.72 11.07
CA VAL A 113 -7.72 12.69 10.41
C VAL A 113 -6.89 11.44 10.18
N MET A 114 -5.67 11.59 9.69
CA MET A 114 -4.81 10.46 9.42
C MET A 114 -4.40 9.73 10.68
N ALA A 115 -4.16 10.46 11.77
CA ALA A 115 -3.84 9.84 13.05
C ALA A 115 -5.02 9.04 13.57
N ALA A 116 -6.23 9.58 13.48
CA ALA A 116 -7.44 8.87 13.89
C ALA A 116 -7.65 7.61 13.05
N TYR A 117 -7.45 7.72 11.74
CA TYR A 117 -7.59 6.60 10.83
C TYR A 117 -6.64 5.47 11.21
N GLN A 118 -5.35 5.79 11.41
CA GLN A 118 -4.36 4.80 11.76
C GLN A 118 -4.61 4.17 13.12
N LYS A 119 -5.05 4.98 14.07
CA LYS A 119 -5.35 4.48 15.41
C LYS A 119 -6.51 3.48 15.36
N LEU A 120 -7.57 3.82 14.66
CA LEU A 120 -8.74 2.93 14.56
C LEU A 120 -8.39 1.65 13.80
N GLU A 121 -7.61 1.75 12.75
CA GLU A 121 -7.15 0.58 12.02
C GLU A 121 -6.34 -0.34 12.91
N GLY A 122 -5.44 0.23 13.72
CA GLY A 122 -4.60 -0.55 14.62
C GLY A 122 -5.39 -1.21 15.74
N GLU A 123 -6.34 -0.49 16.31
CA GLU A 123 -7.17 -1.01 17.41
C GLU A 123 -8.12 -2.10 16.96
N ARG A 124 -8.69 -1.96 15.77
CA ARG A 124 -9.74 -2.85 15.29
C ARG A 124 -9.25 -3.95 14.37
N GLY A 125 -8.03 -3.84 13.91
CA GLY A 125 -7.47 -4.79 12.95
C GLY A 125 -8.14 -4.69 11.58
N ARG A 126 -8.85 -3.61 11.30
CA ARG A 126 -9.52 -3.38 10.04
C ARG A 126 -9.61 -1.89 9.74
N GLU A 127 -9.97 -1.60 8.49
CA GLU A 127 -10.16 -0.22 8.07
C GLU A 127 -11.34 0.42 8.82
N PRO A 128 -11.16 1.63 9.33
CA PRO A 128 -12.28 2.35 9.93
C PRO A 128 -13.18 2.93 8.84
N THR A 129 -14.46 3.12 9.19
CA THR A 129 -15.39 3.80 8.30
C THR A 129 -15.28 5.31 8.52
N LEU A 130 -15.86 6.09 7.62
CA LEU A 130 -15.89 7.53 7.80
C LEU A 130 -16.60 7.94 9.09
N VAL A 131 -17.60 7.16 9.48
CA VAL A 131 -18.34 7.44 10.70
C VAL A 131 -17.46 7.28 11.94
N GLU A 132 -16.51 6.36 11.89
CA GLU A 132 -15.60 6.10 13.00
C GLU A 132 -14.48 7.14 13.12
N ILE A 133 -14.15 7.80 12.02
CA ILE A 133 -13.12 8.82 12.02
C ILE A 133 -13.67 10.13 12.61
#